data_64dd2a641d46280b998eb09f7b7c3910
#
_entry.id   64dd2a641d46280b998eb09f7b7c3910
#
_cell.length_a   1.000
_cell.length_b   1.000
_cell.length_c   1.000
_cell.angle_alpha   90.00
_cell.angle_beta   90.00
_cell.angle_gamma   90.00
#
_symmetry.space_group_name_H-M   'P 1'
#
loop_
_entity.id
_entity.type
_entity.pdbx_description
1 polymer ?
#
loop_
_entity_poly.entity_id
_entity_poly.type
_entity_poly.pdbx_seq_one_letter_code
_entity_poly.pdbx_strand_id
1 'polypeptide(L)'
;MKLAGKKALITGGNSGIGLATARLFIAEGAQVAITGRDQQTLDEAVAELGSSAHGYRVDVTIAEDRNRLFAALAKDFGKLDIVFANAGISGRTPTGSTDESIFENVIQINLSSAFFTVNSAVPLLNDNASIIFTGSVHNYLGQPGVAAYAATKGGLVSLARSIAADLGPRNIRVNVVAPGAIKTPIWKRGPRASASAEDSAKLAKFFSSAVPQGRWGEPEEVAKAVLFLASDDSSYVNAVELMVDGGVTGAPFGAPIFQDALRPQGSEAKLAKAHAD
;
A
#
# COMPACT_ATOMS: atom_id res chain seq x y z
N MET A 1 -15.19 -16.61 -6.50
CA MET A 1 -13.86 -16.11 -6.91
C MET A 1 -14.05 -14.79 -7.64
N LYS A 2 -13.62 -13.70 -7.02
CA LYS A 2 -13.83 -12.33 -7.56
C LYS A 2 -12.87 -11.97 -8.71
N LEU A 3 -11.77 -12.70 -8.87
CA LEU A 3 -10.74 -12.46 -9.87
C LEU A 3 -10.49 -13.68 -10.77
N ALA A 4 -11.51 -14.53 -10.96
CA ALA A 4 -11.40 -15.73 -11.79
C ALA A 4 -10.91 -15.38 -13.20
N GLY A 5 -9.75 -15.96 -13.61
CA GLY A 5 -9.13 -15.73 -14.92
C GLY A 5 -8.49 -14.34 -15.12
N LYS A 6 -8.50 -13.45 -14.11
CA LYS A 6 -7.84 -12.13 -14.16
C LYS A 6 -6.33 -12.27 -14.04
N LYS A 7 -5.61 -11.34 -14.63
CA LYS A 7 -4.15 -11.26 -14.65
C LYS A 7 -3.68 -9.97 -14.00
N ALA A 8 -2.86 -10.09 -12.95
CA ALA A 8 -2.45 -8.96 -12.12
C ALA A 8 -0.93 -8.79 -12.08
N LEU A 9 -0.46 -7.55 -12.14
CA LEU A 9 0.90 -7.15 -11.79
C LEU A 9 0.90 -6.49 -10.41
N ILE A 10 1.77 -6.95 -9.50
CA ILE A 10 1.97 -6.38 -8.15
C ILE A 10 3.43 -6.02 -7.97
N THR A 11 3.77 -4.73 -7.92
CA THR A 11 5.15 -4.33 -7.62
C THR A 11 5.42 -4.40 -6.12
N GLY A 12 6.63 -4.86 -5.74
CA GLY A 12 6.93 -5.14 -4.33
C GLY A 12 6.07 -6.27 -3.76
N GLY A 13 5.70 -7.26 -4.60
CA GLY A 13 4.84 -8.38 -4.25
C GLY A 13 5.53 -9.48 -3.42
N ASN A 14 6.82 -9.34 -3.13
CA ASN A 14 7.60 -10.31 -2.37
C ASN A 14 7.58 -10.10 -0.85
N SER A 15 6.83 -9.13 -0.33
CA SER A 15 6.70 -8.92 1.12
C SER A 15 5.50 -8.04 1.51
N GLY A 16 5.12 -8.07 2.79
CA GLY A 16 4.14 -7.15 3.38
C GLY A 16 2.80 -7.10 2.64
N ILE A 17 2.29 -5.90 2.38
CA ILE A 17 0.99 -5.69 1.73
C ILE A 17 0.97 -6.32 0.33
N GLY A 18 2.05 -6.20 -0.44
CA GLY A 18 2.12 -6.76 -1.79
C GLY A 18 1.99 -8.29 -1.78
N LEU A 19 2.70 -8.98 -0.89
CA LEU A 19 2.63 -10.44 -0.76
C LEU A 19 1.25 -10.91 -0.27
N ALA A 20 0.69 -10.24 0.74
CA ALA A 20 -0.66 -10.54 1.23
C ALA A 20 -1.72 -10.35 0.12
N THR A 21 -1.54 -9.30 -0.71
CA THR A 21 -2.41 -9.06 -1.87
C THR A 21 -2.25 -10.16 -2.92
N ALA A 22 -1.01 -10.56 -3.25
CA ALA A 22 -0.75 -11.62 -4.22
C ALA A 22 -1.40 -12.94 -3.78
N ARG A 23 -1.25 -13.30 -2.51
CA ARG A 23 -1.87 -14.49 -1.90
C ARG A 23 -3.40 -14.46 -2.01
N LEU A 24 -4.01 -13.33 -1.68
CA LEU A 24 -5.46 -13.16 -1.76
C LEU A 24 -5.96 -13.17 -3.21
N PHE A 25 -5.26 -12.53 -4.14
CA PHE A 25 -5.63 -12.52 -5.55
C PHE A 25 -5.62 -13.92 -6.16
N ILE A 26 -4.61 -14.73 -5.83
CA ILE A 26 -4.53 -16.13 -6.27
C ILE A 26 -5.67 -16.95 -5.68
N ALA A 27 -5.98 -16.78 -4.38
CA ALA A 27 -7.12 -17.43 -3.74
C ALA A 27 -8.46 -17.06 -4.40
N GLU A 28 -8.55 -15.87 -5.02
CA GLU A 28 -9.70 -15.39 -5.77
C GLU A 28 -9.64 -15.72 -7.28
N GLY A 29 -8.68 -16.54 -7.71
CA GLY A 29 -8.60 -17.11 -9.05
C GLY A 29 -7.78 -16.32 -10.07
N ALA A 30 -6.96 -15.35 -9.63
CA ALA A 30 -6.08 -14.62 -10.51
C ALA A 30 -4.75 -15.34 -10.78
N GLN A 31 -4.13 -15.06 -11.92
CA GLN A 31 -2.71 -15.24 -12.15
C GLN A 31 -1.97 -13.95 -11.79
N VAL A 32 -0.86 -14.06 -11.06
CA VAL A 32 -0.17 -12.90 -10.50
C VAL A 32 1.29 -12.84 -10.89
N ALA A 33 1.71 -11.72 -11.49
CA ALA A 33 3.10 -11.34 -11.63
C ALA A 33 3.51 -10.49 -10.40
N ILE A 34 4.55 -10.90 -9.69
CA ILE A 34 5.12 -10.14 -8.60
C ILE A 34 6.52 -9.65 -8.94
N THR A 35 6.89 -8.44 -8.47
CA THR A 35 8.26 -7.96 -8.61
C THR A 35 8.93 -7.72 -7.27
N GLY A 36 10.24 -7.85 -7.24
CA GLY A 36 11.12 -7.55 -6.12
C GLY A 36 12.55 -7.31 -6.59
N ARG A 37 13.36 -6.63 -5.79
CA ARG A 37 14.79 -6.38 -6.11
C ARG A 37 15.72 -7.52 -5.66
N ASP A 38 15.35 -8.13 -4.56
CA ASP A 38 16.12 -9.22 -3.95
C ASP A 38 15.61 -10.56 -4.48
N GLN A 39 16.51 -11.33 -5.09
CA GLN A 39 16.17 -12.58 -5.76
C GLN A 39 15.72 -13.65 -4.75
N GLN A 40 16.40 -13.75 -3.61
CA GLN A 40 16.08 -14.78 -2.62
C GLN A 40 14.66 -14.60 -2.07
N THR A 41 14.31 -13.39 -1.62
CA THR A 41 12.96 -13.11 -1.09
C THR A 41 11.88 -13.21 -2.16
N LEU A 42 12.24 -12.99 -3.44
CA LEU A 42 11.32 -13.18 -4.55
C LEU A 42 11.05 -14.67 -4.80
N ASP A 43 12.09 -15.50 -4.80
CA ASP A 43 11.98 -16.95 -4.99
C ASP A 43 11.19 -17.61 -3.84
N GLU A 44 11.44 -17.17 -2.60
CA GLU A 44 10.68 -17.60 -1.42
C GLU A 44 9.19 -17.27 -1.57
N ALA A 45 8.88 -16.04 -2.02
CA ALA A 45 7.49 -15.61 -2.23
C ALA A 45 6.81 -16.41 -3.35
N VAL A 46 7.49 -16.66 -4.48
CA VAL A 46 6.94 -17.48 -5.57
C VAL A 46 6.70 -18.91 -5.13
N ALA A 47 7.65 -19.49 -4.37
CA ALA A 47 7.50 -20.86 -3.82
C ALA A 47 6.29 -20.96 -2.88
N GLU A 48 6.05 -19.94 -2.05
CA GLU A 48 4.89 -19.85 -1.17
C GLU A 48 3.57 -19.72 -1.94
N LEU A 49 3.56 -18.87 -2.97
CA LEU A 49 2.36 -18.52 -3.75
C LEU A 49 1.95 -19.62 -4.75
N GLY A 50 2.89 -20.49 -5.12
CA GLY A 50 2.63 -21.63 -6.01
C GLY A 50 2.54 -21.26 -7.51
N SER A 51 1.98 -22.16 -8.30
CA SER A 51 2.02 -22.12 -9.78
C SER A 51 1.25 -20.97 -10.44
N SER A 52 0.40 -20.28 -9.71
CA SER A 52 -0.33 -19.09 -10.20
C SER A 52 0.47 -17.80 -10.06
N ALA A 53 1.69 -17.85 -9.48
CA ALA A 53 2.57 -16.71 -9.31
C ALA A 53 3.80 -16.79 -10.21
N HIS A 54 4.17 -15.65 -10.80
CA HIS A 54 5.39 -15.48 -11.58
C HIS A 54 6.23 -14.36 -10.96
N GLY A 55 7.49 -14.64 -10.63
CA GLY A 55 8.40 -13.67 -10.03
C GLY A 55 9.32 -13.02 -11.07
N TYR A 56 9.45 -11.71 -11.03
CA TYR A 56 10.33 -10.94 -11.89
C TYR A 56 11.26 -10.08 -11.02
N ARG A 57 12.58 -10.32 -11.12
CA ARG A 57 13.55 -9.46 -10.45
C ARG A 57 13.66 -8.14 -11.20
N VAL A 58 13.22 -7.05 -10.56
CA VAL A 58 13.13 -5.72 -11.16
C VAL A 58 13.46 -4.65 -10.13
N ASP A 59 14.31 -3.71 -10.47
CA ASP A 59 14.33 -2.39 -9.83
C ASP A 59 13.42 -1.46 -10.63
N VAL A 60 12.27 -1.12 -10.06
CA VAL A 60 11.27 -0.27 -10.71
C VAL A 60 11.75 1.15 -11.00
N THR A 61 12.89 1.58 -10.45
CA THR A 61 13.49 2.88 -10.72
C THR A 61 14.29 2.90 -12.03
N ILE A 62 14.71 1.72 -12.52
CA ILE A 62 15.53 1.56 -13.71
C ILE A 62 14.64 1.33 -14.94
N ALA A 63 14.76 2.21 -15.95
CA ALA A 63 13.93 2.16 -17.15
C ALA A 63 14.11 0.84 -17.92
N GLU A 64 15.34 0.37 -18.08
CA GLU A 64 15.68 -0.87 -18.75
C GLU A 64 15.07 -2.09 -18.07
N ASP A 65 15.03 -2.11 -16.73
CA ASP A 65 14.38 -3.17 -15.94
C ASP A 65 12.87 -3.18 -16.19
N ARG A 66 12.23 -2.00 -16.19
CA ARG A 66 10.80 -1.90 -16.52
C ARG A 66 10.54 -2.36 -17.96
N ASN A 67 11.36 -1.97 -18.92
CA ASN A 67 11.20 -2.41 -20.30
C ASN A 67 11.29 -3.94 -20.43
N ARG A 68 12.27 -4.57 -19.76
CA ARG A 68 12.40 -6.04 -19.74
C ARG A 68 11.21 -6.69 -19.06
N LEU A 69 10.70 -6.13 -17.95
CA LEU A 69 9.52 -6.62 -17.28
C LEU A 69 8.30 -6.64 -18.20
N PHE A 70 8.01 -5.51 -18.85
CA PHE A 70 6.80 -5.41 -19.68
C PHE A 70 6.90 -6.24 -20.97
N ALA A 71 8.10 -6.44 -21.52
CA ALA A 71 8.32 -7.39 -22.61
C ALA A 71 8.06 -8.84 -22.17
N ALA A 72 8.52 -9.23 -20.97
CA ALA A 72 8.23 -10.55 -20.40
C ALA A 72 6.74 -10.72 -20.11
N LEU A 73 6.09 -9.73 -19.50
CA LEU A 73 4.65 -9.77 -19.23
C LEU A 73 3.81 -9.89 -20.51
N ALA A 74 4.19 -9.20 -21.57
CA ALA A 74 3.51 -9.34 -22.87
C ALA A 74 3.58 -10.78 -23.39
N LYS A 75 4.71 -11.46 -23.20
CA LYS A 75 4.89 -12.87 -23.61
C LYS A 75 4.16 -13.83 -22.68
N ASP A 76 4.29 -13.68 -21.38
CA ASP A 76 3.85 -14.67 -20.39
C ASP A 76 2.36 -14.50 -20.04
N PHE A 77 1.87 -13.25 -20.02
CA PHE A 77 0.49 -12.91 -19.66
C PHE A 77 -0.35 -12.40 -20.85
N GLY A 78 0.28 -11.81 -21.86
CA GLY A 78 -0.39 -11.14 -23.00
C GLY A 78 -0.94 -9.79 -22.54
N LYS A 79 -2.12 -9.78 -21.92
CA LYS A 79 -2.76 -8.58 -21.36
C LYS A 79 -2.90 -8.68 -19.85
N LEU A 80 -3.06 -7.54 -19.20
CA LEU A 80 -3.28 -7.41 -17.77
C LEU A 80 -4.64 -6.79 -17.47
N ASP A 81 -5.29 -7.26 -16.41
CA ASP A 81 -6.54 -6.71 -15.89
C ASP A 81 -6.31 -5.79 -14.69
N ILE A 82 -5.22 -6.02 -13.95
CA ILE A 82 -4.96 -5.32 -12.70
C ILE A 82 -3.49 -4.92 -12.62
N VAL A 83 -3.23 -3.69 -12.19
CA VAL A 83 -1.90 -3.22 -11.79
C VAL A 83 -1.96 -2.66 -10.37
N PHE A 84 -1.27 -3.29 -9.45
CA PHE A 84 -1.07 -2.78 -8.11
C PHE A 84 0.34 -2.22 -7.97
N ALA A 85 0.49 -0.90 -8.12
CA ALA A 85 1.73 -0.16 -7.95
C ALA A 85 2.00 0.06 -6.46
N ASN A 86 2.59 -0.95 -5.82
CA ASN A 86 2.76 -1.01 -4.36
C ASN A 86 4.21 -0.82 -3.91
N ALA A 87 5.20 -1.04 -4.75
CA ALA A 87 6.60 -0.87 -4.38
C ALA A 87 6.86 0.51 -3.77
N GLY A 88 7.57 0.54 -2.64
CA GLY A 88 7.87 1.78 -1.94
C GLY A 88 8.80 1.59 -0.75
N ILE A 89 9.37 2.70 -0.30
CA ILE A 89 10.23 2.77 0.88
C ILE A 89 9.75 3.88 1.81
N SER A 90 10.14 3.78 3.09
CA SER A 90 10.17 4.93 4.00
C SER A 90 11.52 5.63 3.87
N GLY A 91 11.56 6.94 4.14
CA GLY A 91 12.80 7.70 4.22
C GLY A 91 12.70 8.76 5.30
N ARG A 92 13.79 9.01 6.02
CA ARG A 92 13.82 10.07 7.01
C ARG A 92 14.35 11.36 6.38
N THR A 93 13.47 12.37 6.31
CA THR A 93 13.74 13.67 5.69
C THR A 93 13.33 14.82 6.62
N PRO A 94 14.09 15.04 7.74
CA PRO A 94 13.81 16.12 8.69
C PRO A 94 14.13 17.48 8.05
N THR A 95 13.21 18.43 8.15
CA THR A 95 13.43 19.80 7.65
C THR A 95 14.67 20.44 8.31
N GLY A 96 15.53 21.04 7.50
CA GLY A 96 16.76 21.69 7.94
C GLY A 96 18.01 20.79 8.05
N SER A 97 17.85 19.45 7.95
CA SER A 97 18.98 18.50 8.02
C SER A 97 18.78 17.26 7.13
N THR A 98 18.00 17.39 6.08
CA THR A 98 17.79 16.31 5.12
C THR A 98 18.95 16.20 4.15
N ASP A 99 19.45 14.98 3.95
CA ASP A 99 20.33 14.66 2.84
C ASP A 99 19.50 14.63 1.53
N GLU A 100 19.96 15.39 0.53
CA GLU A 100 19.28 15.53 -0.75
C GLU A 100 19.13 14.18 -1.47
N SER A 101 20.14 13.33 -1.41
CA SER A 101 20.11 11.99 -2.02
C SER A 101 19.03 11.09 -1.40
N ILE A 102 18.77 11.21 -0.09
CA ILE A 102 17.69 10.48 0.57
C ILE A 102 16.34 11.00 0.10
N PHE A 103 16.19 12.32 -0.01
CA PHE A 103 14.96 12.94 -0.50
C PHE A 103 14.65 12.47 -1.93
N GLU A 104 15.62 12.62 -2.84
CA GLU A 104 15.47 12.22 -4.24
C GLU A 104 15.18 10.73 -4.41
N ASN A 105 15.87 9.87 -3.65
CA ASN A 105 15.63 8.42 -3.67
C ASN A 105 14.20 8.06 -3.27
N VAL A 106 13.63 8.75 -2.27
CA VAL A 106 12.22 8.54 -1.87
C VAL A 106 11.27 8.98 -2.97
N ILE A 107 11.51 10.15 -3.59
CA ILE A 107 10.71 10.64 -4.72
C ILE A 107 10.78 9.64 -5.88
N GLN A 108 11.99 9.22 -6.25
CA GLN A 108 12.21 8.32 -7.38
C GLN A 108 11.50 6.97 -7.19
N ILE A 109 11.65 6.35 -6.00
CA ILE A 109 11.05 5.04 -5.74
C ILE A 109 9.54 5.13 -5.55
N ASN A 110 9.04 6.09 -4.77
CA ASN A 110 7.63 6.07 -4.37
C ASN A 110 6.69 6.75 -5.37
N LEU A 111 7.18 7.73 -6.13
CA LEU A 111 6.36 8.54 -7.03
C LEU A 111 6.71 8.28 -8.50
N SER A 112 7.95 8.58 -8.89
CA SER A 112 8.35 8.49 -10.30
C SER A 112 8.24 7.06 -10.83
N SER A 113 8.75 6.07 -10.08
CA SER A 113 8.69 4.67 -10.51
C SER A 113 7.25 4.12 -10.57
N ALA A 114 6.39 4.56 -9.65
CA ALA A 114 4.98 4.17 -9.67
C ALA A 114 4.27 4.69 -10.93
N PHE A 115 4.50 5.97 -11.28
CA PHE A 115 3.98 6.55 -12.51
C PHE A 115 4.51 5.79 -13.74
N PHE A 116 5.83 5.63 -13.88
CA PHE A 116 6.40 4.97 -15.05
C PHE A 116 6.06 3.48 -15.14
N THR A 117 5.82 2.80 -14.03
CA THR A 117 5.30 1.44 -14.04
C THR A 117 3.90 1.39 -14.66
N VAL A 118 3.00 2.27 -14.23
CA VAL A 118 1.65 2.36 -14.79
C VAL A 118 1.71 2.80 -16.27
N ASN A 119 2.50 3.82 -16.59
CA ASN A 119 2.69 4.29 -17.97
C ASN A 119 3.12 3.16 -18.91
N SER A 120 4.08 2.33 -18.49
CA SER A 120 4.54 1.17 -19.27
C SER A 120 3.49 0.04 -19.32
N ALA A 121 2.59 -0.05 -18.34
CA ALA A 121 1.54 -1.05 -18.32
C ALA A 121 0.38 -0.74 -19.28
N VAL A 122 0.08 0.54 -19.56
CA VAL A 122 -1.10 0.98 -20.33
C VAL A 122 -1.28 0.24 -21.66
N PRO A 123 -0.23 -0.02 -22.48
CA PRO A 123 -0.37 -0.78 -23.74
C PRO A 123 -0.80 -2.24 -23.53
N LEU A 124 -0.51 -2.82 -22.36
CA LEU A 124 -0.86 -4.20 -22.01
C LEU A 124 -2.16 -4.32 -21.24
N LEU A 125 -2.79 -3.23 -20.82
CA LEU A 125 -4.05 -3.30 -20.08
C LEU A 125 -5.21 -3.69 -21.01
N ASN A 126 -6.11 -4.51 -20.49
CA ASN A 126 -7.43 -4.68 -21.03
C ASN A 126 -8.29 -3.43 -20.77
N ASP A 127 -9.33 -3.23 -21.58
CA ASP A 127 -10.39 -2.30 -21.20
C ASP A 127 -11.10 -2.83 -19.95
N ASN A 128 -11.66 -1.93 -19.14
CA ASN A 128 -12.22 -2.22 -17.81
C ASN A 128 -11.17 -2.71 -16.77
N ALA A 129 -9.88 -2.49 -17.00
CA ALA A 129 -8.83 -2.82 -16.04
C ALA A 129 -8.90 -1.94 -14.78
N SER A 130 -8.21 -2.37 -13.73
CA SER A 130 -8.08 -1.61 -12.49
C SER A 130 -6.61 -1.32 -12.15
N ILE A 131 -6.29 -0.07 -11.91
CA ILE A 131 -5.00 0.41 -11.42
C ILE A 131 -5.16 0.85 -9.98
N ILE A 132 -4.31 0.36 -9.08
CA ILE A 132 -4.31 0.73 -7.68
C ILE A 132 -2.90 1.20 -7.28
N PHE A 133 -2.82 2.35 -6.61
CA PHE A 133 -1.59 2.84 -5.99
C PHE A 133 -1.63 2.65 -4.47
N THR A 134 -0.47 2.38 -3.87
CA THR A 134 -0.34 2.41 -2.41
C THR A 134 -0.02 3.83 -1.94
N GLY A 135 -1.03 4.52 -1.44
CA GLY A 135 -0.94 5.79 -0.73
C GLY A 135 -0.44 5.64 0.70
N SER A 136 -0.88 6.52 1.58
CA SER A 136 -0.65 6.47 3.03
C SER A 136 -1.50 7.53 3.72
N VAL A 137 -1.81 7.34 5.00
CA VAL A 137 -2.39 8.39 5.86
C VAL A 137 -1.52 9.64 5.94
N HIS A 138 -0.23 9.56 5.59
CA HIS A 138 0.70 10.68 5.62
C HIS A 138 0.49 11.76 4.54
N ASN A 139 -0.44 11.57 3.62
CA ASN A 139 -0.91 12.64 2.75
C ASN A 139 -1.87 13.61 3.46
N TYR A 140 -2.46 13.19 4.58
CA TYR A 140 -3.33 14.00 5.46
C TYR A 140 -2.66 14.36 6.78
N LEU A 141 -1.91 13.39 7.36
CA LEU A 141 -1.34 13.53 8.69
C LEU A 141 0.12 13.94 8.61
N GLY A 142 0.43 15.11 9.13
CA GLY A 142 1.82 15.57 9.28
C GLY A 142 2.55 14.75 10.34
N GLN A 143 3.69 14.16 9.97
CA GLN A 143 4.59 13.51 10.90
C GLN A 143 6.00 14.11 10.77
N PRO A 144 6.69 14.42 11.87
CA PRO A 144 8.05 14.92 11.82
C PRO A 144 9.02 13.97 11.08
N GLY A 145 9.83 14.53 10.19
CA GLY A 145 10.92 13.82 9.53
C GLY A 145 10.50 12.88 8.39
N VAL A 146 9.31 13.04 7.81
CA VAL A 146 8.84 12.21 6.67
C VAL A 146 8.34 13.04 5.48
N ALA A 147 8.87 14.25 5.30
CA ALA A 147 8.40 15.21 4.30
C ALA A 147 8.39 14.64 2.87
N ALA A 148 9.50 14.03 2.41
CA ALA A 148 9.56 13.41 1.08
C ALA A 148 8.54 12.27 0.94
N TYR A 149 8.41 11.42 1.94
CA TYR A 149 7.44 10.33 1.92
C TYR A 149 6.00 10.87 1.81
N ALA A 150 5.63 11.84 2.65
CA ALA A 150 4.31 12.48 2.62
C ALA A 150 4.03 13.13 1.25
N ALA A 151 5.00 13.87 0.70
CA ALA A 151 4.90 14.47 -0.62
C ALA A 151 4.64 13.42 -1.72
N THR A 152 5.35 12.27 -1.68
CA THR A 152 5.12 11.20 -2.65
C THR A 152 3.73 10.60 -2.53
N LYS A 153 3.23 10.41 -1.31
CA LYS A 153 1.92 9.80 -1.08
C LYS A 153 0.77 10.73 -1.46
N GLY A 154 0.90 12.04 -1.21
CA GLY A 154 -0.01 13.05 -1.74
C GLY A 154 0.06 13.17 -3.27
N GLY A 155 1.27 13.11 -3.84
CA GLY A 155 1.49 13.10 -5.29
C GLY A 155 0.80 11.93 -5.99
N LEU A 156 0.81 10.72 -5.40
CA LEU A 156 0.11 9.55 -5.95
C LEU A 156 -1.41 9.76 -6.03
N VAL A 157 -2.01 10.46 -5.08
CA VAL A 157 -3.45 10.78 -5.12
C VAL A 157 -3.77 11.68 -6.30
N SER A 158 -2.95 12.72 -6.52
CA SER A 158 -3.10 13.62 -7.67
C SER A 158 -2.86 12.90 -9.00
N LEU A 159 -1.83 12.05 -9.07
CA LEU A 159 -1.55 11.22 -10.25
C LEU A 159 -2.72 10.28 -10.56
N ALA A 160 -3.28 9.60 -9.56
CA ALA A 160 -4.40 8.68 -9.76
C ALA A 160 -5.61 9.38 -10.40
N ARG A 161 -5.93 10.60 -9.96
CA ARG A 161 -7.03 11.40 -10.53
C ARG A 161 -6.78 11.77 -11.98
N SER A 162 -5.56 12.22 -12.31
CA SER A 162 -5.19 12.58 -13.67
C SER A 162 -5.20 11.37 -14.62
N ILE A 163 -4.59 10.25 -14.20
CA ILE A 163 -4.56 9.02 -14.98
C ILE A 163 -5.97 8.44 -15.17
N ALA A 164 -6.85 8.55 -14.15
CA ALA A 164 -8.25 8.14 -14.27
C ALA A 164 -9.00 8.93 -15.35
N ALA A 165 -8.70 10.22 -15.49
CA ALA A 165 -9.27 11.05 -16.55
C ALA A 165 -8.75 10.63 -17.93
N ASP A 166 -7.42 10.39 -18.06
CA ASP A 166 -6.80 9.96 -19.32
C ASP A 166 -7.33 8.59 -19.80
N LEU A 167 -7.57 7.67 -18.86
CA LEU A 167 -7.96 6.30 -19.17
C LEU A 167 -9.48 6.04 -19.11
N GLY A 168 -10.27 7.05 -18.79
CA GLY A 168 -11.74 7.01 -18.77
C GLY A 168 -12.37 6.46 -20.04
N PRO A 169 -11.92 6.82 -21.27
CA PRO A 169 -12.46 6.27 -22.53
C PRO A 169 -12.32 4.74 -22.66
N ARG A 170 -11.39 4.12 -21.94
CA ARG A 170 -11.21 2.67 -21.86
C ARG A 170 -11.89 2.03 -20.67
N ASN A 171 -12.66 2.81 -19.90
CA ASN A 171 -13.30 2.38 -18.66
C ASN A 171 -12.31 1.77 -17.64
N ILE A 172 -11.04 2.23 -17.65
CA ILE A 172 -10.01 1.80 -16.70
C ILE A 172 -10.16 2.64 -15.45
N ARG A 173 -10.30 1.97 -14.30
CA ARG A 173 -10.42 2.62 -12.99
C ARG A 173 -9.04 2.80 -12.37
N VAL A 174 -8.81 3.94 -11.73
CA VAL A 174 -7.55 4.26 -11.07
C VAL A 174 -7.84 4.79 -9.68
N ASN A 175 -7.39 4.06 -8.66
CA ASN A 175 -7.67 4.37 -7.27
C ASN A 175 -6.41 4.29 -6.40
N VAL A 176 -6.51 4.80 -5.18
CA VAL A 176 -5.45 4.75 -4.17
C VAL A 176 -5.98 4.00 -2.96
N VAL A 177 -5.23 3.04 -2.44
CA VAL A 177 -5.43 2.52 -1.09
C VAL A 177 -4.46 3.24 -0.15
N ALA A 178 -4.93 3.77 0.97
CA ALA A 178 -4.13 4.55 1.90
C ALA A 178 -4.06 3.85 3.27
N PRO A 179 -3.03 3.03 3.51
CA PRO A 179 -2.84 2.35 4.78
C PRO A 179 -2.42 3.30 5.89
N GLY A 180 -2.85 2.99 7.13
CA GLY A 180 -2.29 3.53 8.36
C GLY A 180 -1.07 2.74 8.85
N ALA A 181 -0.96 2.53 10.17
CA ALA A 181 0.08 1.70 10.78
C ALA A 181 -0.21 0.21 10.54
N ILE A 182 0.49 -0.40 9.59
CA ILE A 182 0.34 -1.81 9.21
C ILE A 182 1.61 -2.59 9.58
N LYS A 183 1.46 -3.81 10.11
CA LYS A 183 2.58 -4.71 10.47
C LYS A 183 3.27 -5.25 9.22
N THR A 184 4.28 -4.54 8.74
CA THR A 184 5.04 -4.92 7.55
C THR A 184 6.55 -4.80 7.77
N PRO A 185 7.38 -5.45 6.93
CA PRO A 185 8.84 -5.30 7.02
C PRO A 185 9.36 -3.87 6.79
N ILE A 186 8.56 -2.95 6.25
CA ILE A 186 8.96 -1.55 6.03
C ILE A 186 9.41 -0.86 7.34
N TRP A 187 8.84 -1.26 8.47
CA TRP A 187 9.18 -0.74 9.79
C TRP A 187 10.55 -1.18 10.31
N LYS A 188 11.10 -2.26 9.74
CA LYS A 188 12.42 -2.83 10.05
C LYS A 188 13.49 -2.46 9.03
N ARG A 189 13.20 -1.55 8.09
CA ARG A 189 14.13 -1.12 7.03
C ARG A 189 14.59 0.32 7.24
N GLY A 190 15.73 0.68 6.62
CA GLY A 190 16.31 2.02 6.71
C GLY A 190 16.80 2.35 8.12
N PRO A 191 16.65 3.59 8.61
CA PRO A 191 17.16 4.04 9.91
C PRO A 191 16.65 3.26 11.12
N ARG A 192 15.58 2.47 10.95
CA ARG A 192 15.00 1.63 12.01
C ARG A 192 15.50 0.19 12.00
N ALA A 193 16.31 -0.19 11.03
CA ALA A 193 16.84 -1.55 10.91
C ALA A 193 17.67 -1.97 12.14
N SER A 194 18.30 -1.02 12.82
CA SER A 194 19.11 -1.20 14.03
C SER A 194 18.37 -0.90 15.33
N ALA A 195 17.07 -0.65 15.30
CA ALA A 195 16.30 -0.35 16.52
C ALA A 195 16.27 -1.57 17.45
N SER A 196 16.45 -1.34 18.75
CA SER A 196 16.35 -2.38 19.77
C SER A 196 14.93 -2.99 19.80
N ALA A 197 14.81 -4.20 20.37
CA ALA A 197 13.50 -4.82 20.60
C ALA A 197 12.62 -3.93 21.51
N GLU A 198 13.24 -3.28 22.50
CA GLU A 198 12.55 -2.37 23.43
C GLU A 198 12.03 -1.11 22.70
N ASP A 199 12.85 -0.47 21.86
CA ASP A 199 12.42 0.70 21.08
C ASP A 199 11.34 0.35 20.07
N SER A 200 11.44 -0.82 19.46
CA SER A 200 10.41 -1.35 18.56
C SER A 200 9.08 -1.57 19.28
N ALA A 201 9.12 -2.11 20.51
CA ALA A 201 7.93 -2.30 21.34
C ALA A 201 7.31 -0.98 21.81
N LYS A 202 8.13 0.00 22.21
CA LYS A 202 7.68 1.35 22.57
C LYS A 202 6.97 2.02 21.38
N LEU A 203 7.58 1.92 20.19
CA LEU A 203 7.00 2.47 18.97
C LEU A 203 5.68 1.79 18.62
N ALA A 204 5.62 0.46 18.73
CA ALA A 204 4.42 -0.31 18.47
C ALA A 204 3.28 0.09 19.42
N LYS A 205 3.59 0.24 20.72
CA LYS A 205 2.63 0.70 21.73
C LYS A 205 2.14 2.13 21.43
N PHE A 206 3.05 3.04 21.08
CA PHE A 206 2.69 4.42 20.72
C PHE A 206 1.71 4.46 19.53
N PHE A 207 2.03 3.78 18.43
CA PHE A 207 1.13 3.77 17.27
C PHE A 207 -0.21 3.08 17.58
N SER A 208 -0.22 1.99 18.35
CA SER A 208 -1.48 1.35 18.76
C SER A 208 -2.35 2.31 19.56
N SER A 209 -1.76 3.09 20.47
CA SER A 209 -2.51 4.04 21.29
C SER A 209 -3.02 5.26 20.49
N ALA A 210 -2.40 5.58 19.35
CA ALA A 210 -2.79 6.68 18.48
C ALA A 210 -3.86 6.31 17.44
N VAL A 211 -4.15 5.02 17.26
CA VAL A 211 -5.18 4.52 16.34
C VAL A 211 -6.48 4.30 17.11
N PRO A 212 -7.66 4.80 16.65
CA PRO A 212 -8.94 4.58 17.31
C PRO A 212 -9.28 3.11 17.62
N GLN A 213 -8.91 2.18 16.73
CA GLN A 213 -9.08 0.75 16.98
C GLN A 213 -8.08 0.16 17.98
N GLY A 214 -7.14 0.93 18.54
CA GLY A 214 -6.19 0.50 19.57
C GLY A 214 -5.14 -0.52 19.13
N ARG A 215 -4.96 -0.72 17.82
CA ARG A 215 -4.06 -1.73 17.26
C ARG A 215 -3.48 -1.34 15.92
N TRP A 216 -2.43 -2.02 15.54
CA TRP A 216 -1.95 -2.02 14.17
C TRP A 216 -2.88 -2.83 13.26
N GLY A 217 -2.97 -2.45 11.99
CA GLY A 217 -3.57 -3.27 10.96
C GLY A 217 -2.64 -4.40 10.51
N GLU A 218 -3.23 -5.45 9.95
CA GLU A 218 -2.51 -6.54 9.32
C GLU A 218 -2.45 -6.32 7.79
N PRO A 219 -1.41 -6.81 7.09
CA PRO A 219 -1.32 -6.70 5.63
C PRO A 219 -2.55 -7.23 4.90
N GLU A 220 -3.18 -8.28 5.43
CA GLU A 220 -4.37 -8.92 4.89
C GLU A 220 -5.60 -7.99 4.92
N GLU A 221 -5.66 -7.05 5.86
CA GLU A 221 -6.76 -6.07 5.93
C GLU A 221 -6.64 -5.07 4.77
N VAL A 222 -5.42 -4.65 4.44
CA VAL A 222 -5.16 -3.81 3.26
C VAL A 222 -5.40 -4.60 1.97
N ALA A 223 -4.95 -5.86 1.90
CA ALA A 223 -5.16 -6.73 0.74
C ALA A 223 -6.65 -6.90 0.40
N LYS A 224 -7.54 -6.96 1.39
CA LYS A 224 -8.99 -7.02 1.17
C LYS A 224 -9.53 -5.74 0.52
N ALA A 225 -9.02 -4.57 0.92
CA ALA A 225 -9.39 -3.30 0.30
C ALA A 225 -8.86 -3.22 -1.15
N VAL A 226 -7.63 -3.71 -1.39
CA VAL A 226 -7.07 -3.80 -2.75
C VAL A 226 -7.89 -4.77 -3.60
N LEU A 227 -8.32 -5.92 -3.07
CA LEU A 227 -9.21 -6.86 -3.77
C LEU A 227 -10.54 -6.20 -4.16
N PHE A 228 -11.15 -5.44 -3.26
CA PHE A 228 -12.36 -4.67 -3.58
C PHE A 228 -12.12 -3.72 -4.75
N LEU A 229 -11.05 -2.91 -4.70
CA LEU A 229 -10.71 -1.97 -5.77
C LEU A 229 -10.33 -2.67 -7.08
N ALA A 230 -9.78 -3.88 -7.03
CA ALA A 230 -9.39 -4.67 -8.19
C ALA A 230 -10.55 -5.38 -8.87
N SER A 231 -11.62 -5.69 -8.15
CA SER A 231 -12.75 -6.47 -8.61
C SER A 231 -13.90 -5.61 -9.16
N ASP A 232 -14.88 -6.27 -9.76
CA ASP A 232 -16.10 -5.64 -10.28
C ASP A 232 -17.02 -5.10 -9.16
N ASP A 233 -16.77 -5.49 -7.89
CA ASP A 233 -17.46 -4.92 -6.72
C ASP A 233 -17.26 -3.39 -6.63
N SER A 234 -16.19 -2.87 -7.23
CA SER A 234 -15.88 -1.45 -7.28
C SER A 234 -16.06 -0.83 -8.69
N SER A 235 -16.94 -1.40 -9.51
CA SER A 235 -17.14 -0.99 -10.92
C SER A 235 -17.51 0.50 -11.10
N TYR A 236 -18.08 1.13 -10.07
CA TYR A 236 -18.42 2.57 -10.07
C TYR A 236 -17.55 3.41 -9.11
N VAL A 237 -16.38 2.85 -8.70
CA VAL A 237 -15.42 3.51 -7.81
C VAL A 237 -14.16 3.87 -8.60
N ASN A 238 -13.97 5.16 -8.89
CA ASN A 238 -12.86 5.67 -9.69
C ASN A 238 -12.31 6.97 -9.11
N ALA A 239 -11.01 7.19 -9.21
CA ALA A 239 -10.30 8.38 -8.75
C ALA A 239 -10.44 8.68 -7.25
N VAL A 240 -10.70 7.65 -6.43
CA VAL A 240 -10.85 7.78 -4.97
C VAL A 240 -9.58 7.36 -4.24
N GLU A 241 -9.49 7.83 -3.00
CA GLU A 241 -8.55 7.34 -2.00
C GLU A 241 -9.34 6.61 -0.91
N LEU A 242 -9.01 5.32 -0.71
CA LEU A 242 -9.65 4.45 0.27
C LEU A 242 -8.73 4.30 1.49
N MET A 243 -9.15 4.90 2.62
CA MET A 243 -8.42 4.78 3.89
C MET A 243 -8.57 3.39 4.49
N VAL A 244 -7.44 2.79 4.93
CA VAL A 244 -7.39 1.51 5.66
C VAL A 244 -6.47 1.72 6.87
N ASP A 245 -6.97 2.43 7.88
CA ASP A 245 -6.14 3.08 8.88
C ASP A 245 -6.65 2.96 10.33
N GLY A 246 -7.68 2.16 10.55
CA GLY A 246 -8.28 1.99 11.88
C GLY A 246 -8.92 3.27 12.43
N GLY A 247 -9.23 4.24 11.56
CA GLY A 247 -9.91 5.49 11.89
C GLY A 247 -8.98 6.65 12.24
N VAL A 248 -7.65 6.51 12.08
CA VAL A 248 -6.70 7.56 12.52
C VAL A 248 -6.88 8.88 11.77
N THR A 249 -7.31 8.87 10.52
CA THR A 249 -7.58 10.10 9.76
C THR A 249 -8.99 10.66 10.01
N GLY A 250 -10.00 9.81 10.13
CA GLY A 250 -11.40 10.23 10.22
C GLY A 250 -11.92 10.49 11.64
N ALA A 251 -11.34 9.81 12.62
CA ALA A 251 -11.81 9.85 14.01
C ALA A 251 -10.65 9.86 15.03
N PRO A 252 -9.63 10.74 14.88
CA PRO A 252 -8.39 10.68 15.68
C PRO A 252 -8.65 10.77 17.18
N PHE A 253 -9.64 11.55 17.62
CA PHE A 253 -9.98 11.69 19.04
C PHE A 253 -10.62 10.44 19.66
N GLY A 254 -10.98 9.42 18.87
CA GLY A 254 -11.39 8.11 19.35
C GLY A 254 -10.21 7.23 19.81
N ALA A 255 -8.98 7.66 19.58
CA ALA A 255 -7.79 6.88 19.93
C ALA A 255 -7.59 6.78 21.45
N PRO A 256 -7.05 5.64 21.96
CA PRO A 256 -6.82 5.42 23.39
C PRO A 256 -6.07 6.56 24.11
N ILE A 257 -5.09 7.18 23.44
CA ILE A 257 -4.32 8.30 24.04
C ILE A 257 -5.17 9.52 24.40
N PHE A 258 -6.37 9.68 23.83
CA PHE A 258 -7.28 10.79 24.12
C PHE A 258 -8.45 10.39 25.02
N GLN A 259 -8.72 9.09 25.19
CA GLN A 259 -9.92 8.62 25.90
C GLN A 259 -9.94 9.07 27.37
N ASP A 260 -8.80 9.02 28.07
CA ASP A 260 -8.76 9.43 29.48
C ASP A 260 -9.00 10.94 29.66
N ALA A 261 -8.56 11.76 28.69
CA ALA A 261 -8.75 13.20 28.70
C ALA A 261 -10.19 13.63 28.36
N LEU A 262 -10.90 12.82 27.57
CA LEU A 262 -12.24 13.11 27.05
C LEU A 262 -13.36 12.44 27.84
N ARG A 263 -13.04 11.49 28.74
CA ARG A 263 -14.05 10.84 29.61
C ARG A 263 -14.58 11.84 30.64
N PRO A 264 -15.92 12.03 30.73
CA PRO A 264 -16.50 12.81 31.81
C PRO A 264 -16.13 12.17 33.17
N GLN A 265 -15.62 12.98 34.11
CA GLN A 265 -15.33 12.50 35.46
C GLN A 265 -16.61 11.88 36.07
N GLY A 266 -16.53 10.62 36.53
CA GLY A 266 -17.67 9.91 37.15
C GLY A 266 -18.45 8.98 36.19
N SER A 267 -18.11 8.82 34.95
CA SER A 267 -18.83 7.94 34.01
C SER A 267 -18.63 6.44 34.26
N GLU A 268 -17.54 6.03 34.90
CA GLU A 268 -17.27 4.60 35.20
C GLU A 268 -18.28 4.02 36.23
N ALA A 269 -18.73 4.83 37.19
CA ALA A 269 -19.73 4.42 38.18
C ALA A 269 -21.13 4.24 37.58
N LYS A 270 -21.45 4.94 36.49
CA LYS A 270 -22.77 4.85 35.83
C LYS A 270 -22.89 3.69 34.86
N LEU A 271 -21.82 3.35 34.15
CA LEU A 271 -21.78 2.19 33.23
C LEU A 271 -21.75 0.87 33.99
N ALA A 272 -21.04 0.79 35.11
CA ALA A 272 -21.03 -0.41 35.95
C ALA A 272 -22.43 -0.69 36.59
N LYS A 273 -23.22 0.34 36.86
CA LYS A 273 -24.60 0.17 37.35
C LYS A 273 -25.60 -0.24 36.27
N ALA A 274 -25.41 0.23 35.03
CA ALA A 274 -26.30 -0.11 33.90
C ALA A 274 -26.12 -1.53 33.35
N HIS A 275 -25.06 -2.24 33.75
CA HIS A 275 -24.84 -3.65 33.43
C HIS A 275 -25.12 -4.60 34.60
N ALA A 276 -25.56 -4.07 35.74
CA ALA A 276 -25.93 -4.84 36.95
C ALA A 276 -27.45 -4.91 37.21
N ASP A 277 -28.22 -4.17 36.46
CA ASP A 277 -29.68 -4.21 36.37
C ASP A 277 -30.09 -4.85 35.01
#